data_94ad468a0110e7640ee0fd2fc35ac80c
#
_entry.id   94ad468a0110e7640ee0fd2fc35ac80c
#
_cell.length_a   1.000
_cell.length_b   1.000
_cell.length_c   1.000
_cell.angle_alpha   90.00
_cell.angle_beta   90.00
_cell.angle_gamma   90.00
#
_symmetry.space_group_name_H-M   'P 1'
#
loop_
_entity.id
_entity.type
_entity.pdbx_description
1 polymer ?
#
loop_
_entity_poly.entity_id
_entity_poly.type
_entity_poly.pdbx_seq_one_letter_code
_entity_poly.pdbx_strand_id
1 'polypeptide(L)'
;MTPASGARWHALWTASHCERLVRDQLAAKGFTAFLPEVQAWSRRGQARRLIAAPMFPGYLFLHHAMDKESYIEVVKARGLVRVLGERWDRLANVPDAEIESIYRLHEAGIPALPHPYLRDGQRVRITGGPLQGVEGTLLRSCAEKGVLVLSVHLLQRSVAVQVDCLLVAPVAGQTDEVSHGARSSHRRRRRQLQER
;
A
#
# COMPACT_ATOMS: atom_id res chain seq x y z
N MET A 1 22.56 9.56 -14.24
CA MET A 1 22.87 8.24 -13.62
C MET A 1 21.96 7.22 -14.28
N THR A 2 22.52 6.36 -15.09
CA THR A 2 21.79 5.26 -15.75
C THR A 2 21.30 4.29 -14.66
N PRO A 3 20.01 3.90 -14.62
CA PRO A 3 19.56 2.87 -13.68
C PRO A 3 20.35 1.58 -13.97
N ALA A 4 20.97 1.01 -12.95
CA ALA A 4 21.61 -0.29 -13.05
C ALA A 4 20.57 -1.28 -13.58
N SER A 5 20.88 -1.90 -14.74
CA SER A 5 20.02 -2.90 -15.38
C SER A 5 19.74 -4.01 -14.36
N GLY A 6 18.45 -4.14 -13.95
CA GLY A 6 18.03 -5.14 -12.98
C GLY A 6 17.65 -4.61 -11.58
N ALA A 7 17.76 -3.29 -11.32
CA ALA A 7 17.30 -2.72 -10.07
C ALA A 7 15.77 -2.88 -9.92
N ARG A 8 15.33 -3.26 -8.72
CA ARG A 8 13.92 -3.50 -8.38
C ARG A 8 13.61 -2.90 -7.02
N TRP A 9 12.35 -2.65 -6.76
CA TRP A 9 11.89 -2.22 -5.46
C TRP A 9 11.70 -3.38 -4.50
N HIS A 10 12.35 -3.29 -3.35
CA HIS A 10 12.24 -4.25 -2.26
C HIS A 10 11.63 -3.56 -1.04
N ALA A 11 10.74 -4.26 -0.35
CA ALA A 11 10.18 -3.77 0.90
C ALA A 11 11.05 -4.25 2.08
N LEU A 12 11.35 -3.34 2.99
CA LEU A 12 12.14 -3.55 4.19
C LEU A 12 11.22 -3.41 5.42
N TRP A 13 11.23 -4.42 6.27
CA TRP A 13 10.51 -4.38 7.54
C TRP A 13 11.46 -3.95 8.66
N THR A 14 11.06 -2.94 9.42
CA THR A 14 11.84 -2.34 10.52
C THR A 14 11.17 -2.59 11.87
N ALA A 15 11.96 -2.47 12.94
CA ALA A 15 11.43 -2.30 14.28
C ALA A 15 10.64 -0.98 14.38
N SER A 16 9.69 -0.93 15.30
CA SER A 16 8.84 0.26 15.51
C SER A 16 9.67 1.53 15.66
N HIS A 17 9.28 2.56 14.92
CA HIS A 17 9.93 3.88 14.92
C HIS A 17 11.40 3.90 14.47
N CYS A 18 11.86 2.85 13.81
CA CYS A 18 13.22 2.77 13.26
C CYS A 18 13.28 3.06 11.76
N GLU A 19 12.17 3.40 11.10
CA GLU A 19 12.08 3.57 9.65
C GLU A 19 13.07 4.66 9.16
N ARG A 20 13.08 5.82 9.83
CA ARG A 20 14.01 6.92 9.49
C ARG A 20 15.46 6.54 9.76
N LEU A 21 15.72 5.88 10.90
CA LEU A 21 17.07 5.43 11.26
C LEU A 21 17.63 4.47 10.20
N VAL A 22 16.82 3.51 9.74
CA VAL A 22 17.22 2.56 8.70
C VAL A 22 17.44 3.27 7.37
N ARG A 23 16.51 4.15 6.96
CA ARG A 23 16.66 4.97 5.74
C ARG A 23 17.98 5.73 5.73
N ASP A 24 18.29 6.44 6.81
CA ASP A 24 19.47 7.29 6.89
C ASP A 24 20.78 6.47 6.87
N GLN A 25 20.79 5.31 7.53
CA GLN A 25 21.94 4.38 7.46
C GLN A 25 22.15 3.80 6.06
N LEU A 26 21.06 3.45 5.36
CA LEU A 26 21.16 2.94 4.00
C LEU A 26 21.60 4.03 3.03
N ALA A 27 21.07 5.25 3.16
CA ALA A 27 21.47 6.40 2.36
C ALA A 27 22.96 6.73 2.56
N ALA A 28 23.48 6.68 3.79
CA ALA A 28 24.88 6.86 4.08
C ALA A 28 25.81 5.82 3.43
N LYS A 29 25.27 4.65 3.10
CA LYS A 29 25.98 3.58 2.37
C LYS A 29 25.76 3.64 0.85
N GLY A 30 25.08 4.66 0.33
CA GLY A 30 24.82 4.86 -1.09
C GLY A 30 23.60 4.10 -1.65
N PHE A 31 22.78 3.50 -0.80
CA PHE A 31 21.55 2.86 -1.23
C PHE A 31 20.41 3.89 -1.42
N THR A 32 19.59 3.69 -2.46
CA THR A 32 18.39 4.50 -2.70
C THR A 32 17.23 3.96 -1.87
N ALA A 33 17.06 4.52 -0.67
CA ALA A 33 15.97 4.16 0.24
C ALA A 33 14.86 5.21 0.21
N PHE A 34 13.61 4.77 0.07
CA PHE A 34 12.41 5.59 0.03
C PHE A 34 11.51 5.30 1.23
N LEU A 35 11.31 6.32 2.08
CA LEU A 35 10.38 6.29 3.18
C LEU A 35 9.23 7.26 2.84
N PRO A 36 8.08 6.78 2.36
CA PRO A 36 6.93 7.63 2.11
C PRO A 36 6.33 8.10 3.43
N GLU A 37 6.18 9.41 3.58
CA GLU A 37 5.61 10.05 4.76
C GLU A 37 4.36 10.86 4.39
N VAL A 38 3.43 10.96 5.32
CA VAL A 38 2.21 11.77 5.21
C VAL A 38 2.09 12.70 6.39
N GLN A 39 1.42 13.82 6.19
CA GLN A 39 1.05 14.70 7.29
C GLN A 39 -0.05 14.05 8.13
N ALA A 40 0.21 13.82 9.40
CA ALA A 40 -0.74 13.22 10.34
C ALA A 40 -0.86 14.07 11.60
N TRP A 41 -2.05 14.09 12.17
CA TRP A 41 -2.25 14.77 13.45
C TRP A 41 -1.65 13.95 14.59
N SER A 42 -0.77 14.56 15.36
CA SER A 42 -0.25 13.94 16.57
C SER A 42 -1.38 13.72 17.58
N ARG A 43 -1.43 12.50 18.15
CA ARG A 43 -2.35 12.17 19.23
C ARG A 43 -1.75 12.35 20.62
N ARG A 44 -0.52 12.87 20.71
CA ARG A 44 0.17 13.09 22.00
C ARG A 44 -0.04 14.52 22.49
N GLY A 45 -0.61 14.67 23.67
CA GLY A 45 -0.80 15.93 24.38
C GLY A 45 -2.08 16.68 23.99
N GLN A 46 -2.33 17.82 24.66
CA GLN A 46 -3.51 18.65 24.45
C GLN A 46 -3.46 19.47 23.15
N ALA A 47 -2.26 19.75 22.62
CA ALA A 47 -2.08 20.50 21.38
C ALA A 47 -2.00 19.54 20.18
N ARG A 48 -2.94 19.67 19.24
CA ARG A 48 -2.88 18.99 17.95
C ARG A 48 -1.76 19.60 17.11
N ARG A 49 -0.77 18.80 16.74
CA ARG A 49 0.31 19.20 15.83
C ARG A 49 0.32 18.29 14.62
N LEU A 50 0.52 18.88 13.45
CA LEU A 50 0.82 18.13 12.22
C LEU A 50 2.27 17.62 12.32
N ILE A 51 2.43 16.33 12.15
CA ILE A 51 3.74 15.66 12.12
C ILE A 51 3.85 14.82 10.87
N ALA A 52 5.05 14.70 10.31
CA ALA A 52 5.33 13.73 9.27
C ALA A 52 5.39 12.35 9.90
N ALA A 53 4.54 11.45 9.42
CA ALA A 53 4.47 10.05 9.86
C ALA A 53 4.67 9.10 8.68
N PRO A 54 5.31 7.93 8.87
CA PRO A 54 5.41 6.94 7.82
C PRO A 54 4.04 6.56 7.29
N MET A 55 3.88 6.55 5.97
CA MET A 55 2.65 6.13 5.28
C MET A 55 2.35 4.65 5.59
N PHE A 56 3.39 3.83 5.66
CA PHE A 56 3.34 2.42 6.04
C PHE A 56 4.19 2.18 7.29
N PRO A 57 3.62 2.27 8.52
CA PRO A 57 4.38 2.09 9.74
C PRO A 57 5.10 0.74 9.78
N GLY A 58 6.40 0.78 10.08
CA GLY A 58 7.28 -0.39 10.09
C GLY A 58 7.86 -0.78 8.73
N TYR A 59 7.62 -0.02 7.66
CA TYR A 59 8.12 -0.35 6.33
C TYR A 59 8.75 0.86 5.63
N LEU A 60 9.78 0.57 4.82
CA LEU A 60 10.32 1.47 3.81
C LEU A 60 10.70 0.66 2.57
N PHE A 61 11.02 1.35 1.49
CA PHE A 61 11.33 0.74 0.21
C PHE A 61 12.78 1.00 -0.19
N LEU A 62 13.39 0.03 -0.84
CA LEU A 62 14.75 0.08 -1.34
C LEU A 62 14.77 -0.22 -2.83
N HIS A 63 15.31 0.69 -3.63
CA HIS A 63 15.52 0.46 -5.06
C HIS A 63 16.95 0.04 -5.32
N HIS A 64 17.16 -1.24 -5.61
CA HIS A 64 18.52 -1.77 -5.83
C HIS A 64 18.50 -3.07 -6.65
N ALA A 65 19.59 -3.30 -7.41
CA ALA A 65 19.89 -4.61 -8.00
C ALA A 65 20.56 -5.47 -6.92
N MET A 66 19.73 -6.18 -6.14
CA MET A 66 20.19 -6.87 -4.93
C MET A 66 21.03 -8.10 -5.27
N ASP A 67 22.30 -8.04 -4.94
CA ASP A 67 23.21 -9.18 -4.88
C ASP A 67 23.48 -9.61 -3.44
N LYS A 68 24.28 -10.64 -3.24
CA LYS A 68 24.57 -11.16 -1.90
C LYS A 68 25.33 -10.15 -1.03
N GLU A 69 26.23 -9.37 -1.61
CA GLU A 69 27.04 -8.38 -0.90
C GLU A 69 26.18 -7.21 -0.45
N SER A 70 25.40 -6.66 -1.36
CA SER A 70 24.42 -5.60 -1.06
C SER A 70 23.40 -6.05 -0.02
N TYR A 71 22.90 -7.28 -0.12
CA TYR A 71 21.99 -7.84 0.89
C TYR A 71 22.62 -7.86 2.27
N ILE A 72 23.89 -8.33 2.39
CA ILE A 72 24.61 -8.34 3.67
C ILE A 72 24.78 -6.93 4.22
N GLU A 73 25.10 -5.95 3.37
CA GLU A 73 25.24 -4.56 3.81
C GLU A 73 23.90 -3.93 4.25
N VAL A 74 22.81 -4.29 3.59
CA VAL A 74 21.46 -3.83 3.94
C VAL A 74 21.02 -4.41 5.30
N VAL A 75 21.22 -5.71 5.53
CA VAL A 75 20.77 -6.35 6.79
C VAL A 75 21.58 -5.94 8.02
N LYS A 76 22.75 -5.32 7.83
CA LYS A 76 23.53 -4.71 8.92
C LYS A 76 22.91 -3.42 9.46
N ALA A 77 21.89 -2.84 8.78
CA ALA A 77 21.29 -1.59 9.23
C ALA A 77 20.57 -1.81 10.57
N ARG A 78 20.96 -1.03 11.58
CA ARG A 78 20.37 -1.11 12.91
C ARG A 78 18.90 -0.71 12.89
N GLY A 79 18.04 -1.57 13.39
CA GLY A 79 16.59 -1.36 13.38
C GLY A 79 15.88 -2.00 12.20
N LEU A 80 16.62 -2.54 11.22
CA LEU A 80 16.05 -3.41 10.20
C LEU A 80 15.76 -4.79 10.81
N VAL A 81 14.56 -5.32 10.57
CA VAL A 81 14.18 -6.68 10.98
C VAL A 81 14.50 -7.67 9.85
N ARG A 82 14.05 -7.34 8.62
CA ARG A 82 14.37 -8.13 7.42
C ARG A 82 14.00 -7.40 6.13
N VAL A 83 14.59 -7.84 5.02
CA VAL A 83 14.08 -7.58 3.67
C VAL A 83 12.99 -8.61 3.37
N LEU A 84 11.85 -8.20 2.80
CA LEU A 84 10.76 -9.13 2.52
C LEU A 84 11.13 -10.08 1.38
N GLY A 85 10.72 -11.33 1.53
CA GLY A 85 11.02 -12.42 0.62
C GLY A 85 11.33 -13.70 1.38
N GLU A 86 11.64 -14.76 0.65
CA GLU A 86 11.97 -16.07 1.25
C GLU A 86 13.44 -16.14 1.67
N ARG A 87 14.33 -15.71 0.76
CA ARG A 87 15.78 -15.75 0.93
C ARG A 87 16.40 -14.55 0.19
N TRP A 88 17.72 -14.33 0.40
CA TRP A 88 18.47 -13.24 -0.24
C TRP A 88 18.42 -13.28 -1.79
N ASP A 89 18.33 -14.48 -2.38
CA ASP A 89 18.23 -14.74 -3.82
C ASP A 89 16.77 -14.82 -4.34
N ARG A 90 15.79 -14.76 -3.43
CA ARG A 90 14.34 -14.80 -3.70
C ARG A 90 13.61 -13.72 -2.91
N LEU A 91 14.06 -12.50 -3.10
CA LEU A 91 13.42 -11.35 -2.48
C LEU A 91 12.11 -11.03 -3.20
N ALA A 92 11.14 -10.61 -2.43
CA ALA A 92 9.89 -10.14 -2.98
C ALA A 92 10.08 -8.73 -3.58
N ASN A 93 9.47 -8.50 -4.75
CA ASN A 93 9.51 -7.23 -5.43
C ASN A 93 8.18 -6.50 -5.28
N VAL A 94 8.26 -5.19 -5.09
CA VAL A 94 7.11 -4.30 -5.19
C VAL A 94 7.02 -3.81 -6.63
N PRO A 95 5.85 -3.91 -7.29
CA PRO A 95 5.68 -3.41 -8.65
C PRO A 95 5.96 -1.90 -8.74
N ASP A 96 6.63 -1.47 -9.81
CA ASP A 96 6.94 -0.05 -10.04
C ASP A 96 5.67 0.83 -10.04
N ALA A 97 4.56 0.33 -10.57
CA ALA A 97 3.29 1.04 -10.58
C ALA A 97 2.72 1.32 -9.16
N GLU A 98 2.95 0.41 -8.20
CA GLU A 98 2.56 0.64 -6.81
C GLU A 98 3.43 1.73 -6.17
N ILE A 99 4.74 1.68 -6.41
CA ILE A 99 5.69 2.69 -5.92
C ILE A 99 5.41 4.06 -6.54
N GLU A 100 5.14 4.12 -7.84
CA GLU A 100 4.79 5.37 -8.52
C GLU A 100 3.54 6.02 -7.92
N SER A 101 2.52 5.22 -7.61
CA SER A 101 1.31 5.69 -6.95
C SER A 101 1.60 6.25 -5.55
N ILE A 102 2.51 5.60 -4.82
CA ILE A 102 2.94 6.05 -3.49
C ILE A 102 3.75 7.35 -3.60
N TYR A 103 4.62 7.49 -4.59
CA TYR A 103 5.38 8.71 -4.85
C TYR A 103 4.45 9.90 -5.11
N ARG A 104 3.48 9.74 -6.00
CA ARG A 104 2.50 10.80 -6.30
C ARG A 104 1.71 11.22 -5.07
N LEU A 105 1.31 10.27 -4.24
CA LEU A 105 0.61 10.59 -2.99
C LEU A 105 1.52 11.31 -1.99
N HIS A 106 2.78 10.90 -1.89
CA HIS A 106 3.78 11.54 -1.03
C HIS A 106 4.07 12.98 -1.47
N GLU A 107 4.30 13.21 -2.76
CA GLU A 107 4.57 14.54 -3.33
C GLU A 107 3.37 15.48 -3.26
N ALA A 108 2.17 14.95 -3.44
CA ALA A 108 0.95 15.76 -3.36
C ALA A 108 0.70 16.33 -1.95
N GLY A 109 1.38 15.80 -0.90
CA GLY A 109 1.23 16.26 0.48
C GLY A 109 -0.18 16.14 1.04
N ILE A 110 -1.03 15.34 0.39
CA ILE A 110 -2.43 15.17 0.79
C ILE A 110 -2.48 14.33 2.06
N PRO A 111 -3.23 14.76 3.09
CA PRO A 111 -3.41 13.98 4.29
C PRO A 111 -3.96 12.58 3.96
N ALA A 112 -3.23 11.55 4.35
CA ALA A 112 -3.63 10.17 4.17
C ALA A 112 -3.59 9.44 5.51
N LEU A 113 -4.45 8.44 5.67
CA LEU A 113 -4.53 7.65 6.89
C LEU A 113 -4.18 6.20 6.58
N PRO A 114 -3.34 5.55 7.40
CA PRO A 114 -3.14 4.11 7.32
C PRO A 114 -4.50 3.39 7.40
N HIS A 115 -4.72 2.47 6.48
CA HIS A 115 -5.96 1.70 6.41
C HIS A 115 -5.66 0.21 6.47
N PRO A 116 -6.51 -0.62 7.10
CA PRO A 116 -6.38 -2.07 7.00
C PRO A 116 -6.41 -2.53 5.54
N TYR A 117 -5.59 -3.53 5.20
CA TYR A 117 -5.59 -4.09 3.85
C TYR A 117 -6.96 -4.70 3.53
N LEU A 118 -7.54 -4.29 2.42
CA LEU A 118 -8.82 -4.78 1.93
C LEU A 118 -8.62 -5.42 0.57
N ARG A 119 -9.18 -6.62 0.39
CA ARG A 119 -9.13 -7.37 -0.89
C ARG A 119 -10.28 -7.04 -1.80
N ASP A 120 -11.41 -6.62 -1.21
CA ASP A 120 -12.67 -6.37 -1.92
C ASP A 120 -12.87 -4.88 -2.15
N GLY A 121 -13.38 -4.54 -3.34
CA GLY A 121 -13.73 -3.19 -3.73
C GLY A 121 -13.41 -2.91 -5.20
N GLN A 122 -14.05 -1.92 -5.75
CA GLN A 122 -13.86 -1.55 -7.16
C GLN A 122 -12.51 -0.88 -7.36
N ARG A 123 -11.71 -1.39 -8.30
CA ARG A 123 -10.51 -0.70 -8.74
C ARG A 123 -10.89 0.52 -9.57
N VAL A 124 -10.28 1.64 -9.20
CA VAL A 124 -10.54 2.94 -9.82
C VAL A 124 -9.24 3.68 -10.07
N ARG A 125 -9.29 4.60 -11.05
CA ARG A 125 -8.20 5.52 -11.36
C ARG A 125 -8.68 6.94 -11.15
N ILE A 126 -7.85 7.78 -10.56
CA ILE A 126 -8.11 9.22 -10.44
C ILE A 126 -7.88 9.87 -11.80
N THR A 127 -8.87 10.62 -12.29
CA THR A 127 -8.87 11.23 -13.63
C THR A 127 -8.45 12.68 -13.65
N GLY A 128 -8.31 13.32 -12.47
CA GLY A 128 -7.91 14.73 -12.39
C GLY A 128 -7.37 15.12 -11.01
N GLY A 129 -6.80 16.32 -10.93
CA GLY A 129 -6.20 16.86 -9.70
C GLY A 129 -4.77 16.35 -9.44
N PRO A 130 -4.20 16.65 -8.26
CA PRO A 130 -2.81 16.33 -7.92
C PRO A 130 -2.48 14.83 -7.97
N LEU A 131 -3.50 13.97 -7.82
CA LEU A 131 -3.36 12.51 -7.81
C LEU A 131 -3.79 11.88 -9.15
N GLN A 132 -3.87 12.63 -10.23
CA GLN A 132 -4.27 12.11 -11.55
C GLN A 132 -3.42 10.92 -11.97
N GLY A 133 -4.07 9.85 -12.42
CA GLY A 133 -3.44 8.60 -12.86
C GLY A 133 -3.15 7.60 -11.74
N VAL A 134 -3.31 7.97 -10.47
CA VAL A 134 -3.18 7.02 -9.36
C VAL A 134 -4.35 6.04 -9.36
N GLU A 135 -4.04 4.75 -9.20
CA GLU A 135 -5.04 3.68 -9.10
C GLU A 135 -5.14 3.16 -7.67
N GLY A 136 -6.34 2.77 -7.29
CA GLY A 136 -6.60 2.19 -5.99
C GLY A 136 -7.97 1.55 -5.90
N THR A 137 -8.36 1.15 -4.72
CA THR A 137 -9.67 0.56 -4.44
C THR A 137 -10.57 1.59 -3.79
N LEU A 138 -11.74 1.83 -4.37
CA LEU A 138 -12.75 2.72 -3.81
C LEU A 138 -13.57 1.97 -2.74
N LEU A 139 -13.47 2.39 -1.49
CA LEU A 139 -14.16 1.73 -0.38
C LEU A 139 -15.56 2.26 -0.10
N ARG A 140 -15.73 3.56 -0.21
CA ARG A 140 -16.98 4.23 0.12
C ARG A 140 -17.15 5.44 -0.77
N SER A 141 -18.31 5.53 -1.41
CA SER A 141 -18.78 6.71 -2.09
C SER A 141 -19.80 7.40 -1.17
N CYS A 142 -19.53 8.62 -0.74
CA CYS A 142 -20.54 9.55 -0.23
C CYS A 142 -20.84 10.54 -1.37
N ALA A 143 -21.98 11.21 -1.35
CA ALA A 143 -22.52 11.98 -2.49
C ALA A 143 -21.53 12.91 -3.22
N GLU A 144 -20.47 13.38 -2.57
CA GLU A 144 -19.45 14.27 -3.17
C GLU A 144 -18.01 13.81 -2.92
N LYS A 145 -17.74 12.97 -1.92
CA LYS A 145 -16.39 12.54 -1.53
C LYS A 145 -16.33 11.04 -1.34
N GLY A 146 -15.33 10.41 -1.94
CA GLY A 146 -14.99 9.00 -1.75
C GLY A 146 -13.72 8.80 -0.94
N VAL A 147 -13.50 7.58 -0.51
CA VAL A 147 -12.24 7.16 0.11
C VAL A 147 -11.55 6.20 -0.85
N LEU A 148 -10.45 6.66 -1.44
CA LEU A 148 -9.56 5.82 -2.23
C LEU A 148 -8.57 5.13 -1.32
N VAL A 149 -8.40 3.84 -1.50
CA VAL A 149 -7.41 3.05 -0.77
C VAL A 149 -6.32 2.59 -1.72
N LEU A 150 -5.10 3.01 -1.45
CA LEU A 150 -3.89 2.48 -2.06
C LEU A 150 -3.40 1.29 -1.25
N SER A 151 -3.23 0.16 -1.90
CA SER A 151 -2.76 -1.07 -1.26
C SER A 151 -1.42 -1.50 -1.83
N VAL A 152 -0.49 -1.85 -0.96
CA VAL A 152 0.73 -2.57 -1.33
C VAL A 152 0.52 -4.03 -0.97
N HIS A 153 0.28 -4.88 -1.95
CA HIS A 153 -0.09 -6.27 -1.76
C HIS A 153 0.96 -7.05 -0.97
N LEU A 154 2.23 -6.83 -1.28
CA LEU A 154 3.35 -7.46 -0.58
C LEU A 154 3.38 -7.15 0.92
N LEU A 155 3.03 -5.93 1.31
CA LEU A 155 3.03 -5.51 2.71
C LEU A 155 1.76 -5.89 3.45
N GLN A 156 0.69 -6.27 2.75
CA GLN A 156 -0.67 -6.39 3.31
C GLN A 156 -1.07 -5.10 4.07
N ARG A 157 -0.67 -3.94 3.54
CA ARG A 157 -0.91 -2.61 4.08
C ARG A 157 -1.59 -1.72 3.06
N SER A 158 -2.41 -0.82 3.56
CA SER A 158 -3.14 0.13 2.73
C SER A 158 -3.13 1.51 3.35
N VAL A 159 -3.27 2.52 2.51
CA VAL A 159 -3.42 3.92 2.90
C VAL A 159 -4.73 4.43 2.31
N ALA A 160 -5.52 5.11 3.13
CA ALA A 160 -6.76 5.72 2.70
C ALA A 160 -6.59 7.22 2.49
N VAL A 161 -7.11 7.73 1.39
CA VAL A 161 -7.13 9.15 1.05
C VAL A 161 -8.52 9.57 0.59
N GLN A 162 -8.95 10.77 0.96
CA GLN A 162 -10.20 11.33 0.45
C GLN A 162 -10.00 11.84 -0.98
N VAL A 163 -10.91 11.46 -1.87
CA VAL A 163 -10.94 11.91 -3.26
C VAL A 163 -12.33 12.42 -3.62
N ASP A 164 -12.39 13.32 -4.59
CA ASP A 164 -13.66 13.71 -5.20
C ASP A 164 -14.13 12.58 -6.14
N CYS A 165 -15.33 12.08 -5.90
CA CYS A 165 -15.89 10.99 -6.70
C CYS A 165 -16.10 11.37 -8.17
N LEU A 166 -16.22 12.66 -8.50
CA LEU A 166 -16.30 13.14 -9.87
C LEU A 166 -14.97 12.97 -10.63
N LEU A 167 -13.87 12.84 -9.90
CA LEU A 167 -12.52 12.67 -10.47
C LEU A 167 -12.06 11.21 -10.45
N VAL A 168 -12.98 10.26 -10.36
CA VAL A 168 -12.65 8.83 -10.27
C VAL A 168 -13.35 8.07 -11.39
N ALA A 169 -12.60 7.25 -12.13
CA ALA A 169 -13.14 6.38 -13.18
C ALA A 169 -12.79 4.91 -12.92
N PRO A 170 -13.64 3.96 -13.28
CA PRO A 170 -13.32 2.54 -13.23
C PRO A 170 -12.12 2.21 -14.09
N VAL A 171 -11.23 1.33 -13.62
CA VAL A 171 -10.16 0.75 -14.46
C VAL A 171 -10.78 -0.38 -15.28
N ALA A 172 -10.83 -0.22 -16.60
CA ALA A 172 -11.32 -1.26 -17.50
C ALA A 172 -10.35 -2.46 -17.47
N GLY A 173 -10.81 -3.65 -17.02
CA GLY A 173 -10.03 -4.87 -17.22
C GLY A 173 -10.02 -5.89 -16.09
N GLN A 174 -10.91 -5.84 -15.10
CA GLN A 174 -11.23 -6.99 -14.24
C GLN A 174 -12.72 -6.96 -13.90
N THR A 175 -13.53 -7.59 -14.74
CA THR A 175 -14.81 -8.13 -14.29
C THR A 175 -14.46 -9.25 -13.32
N ASP A 176 -14.53 -8.96 -12.01
CA ASP A 176 -14.61 -10.03 -11.03
C ASP A 176 -15.86 -10.85 -11.36
N GLU A 177 -15.66 -12.09 -11.81
CA GLU A 177 -16.69 -13.11 -11.77
C GLU A 177 -17.07 -13.32 -10.31
N VAL A 178 -17.94 -12.45 -9.80
CA VAL A 178 -18.69 -12.73 -8.58
C VAL A 178 -19.61 -13.90 -8.92
N SER A 179 -19.18 -15.10 -8.54
CA SER A 179 -19.95 -16.32 -8.57
C SER A 179 -21.29 -16.10 -7.88
N HIS A 180 -22.33 -15.83 -8.70
CA HIS A 180 -23.72 -16.00 -8.33
C HIS A 180 -24.05 -17.51 -8.28
N GLY A 181 -23.49 -18.19 -7.30
CA GLY A 181 -23.73 -19.60 -7.08
C GLY A 181 -23.97 -19.88 -5.61
N ALA A 182 -25.14 -19.63 -5.08
CA ALA A 182 -25.77 -20.37 -3.97
C ALA A 182 -26.95 -19.61 -3.35
N ARG A 183 -28.05 -19.42 -4.09
CA ARG A 183 -29.36 -19.21 -3.48
C ARG A 183 -30.43 -19.97 -4.27
N SER A 184 -30.42 -21.28 -4.19
CA SER A 184 -31.58 -22.08 -4.61
C SER A 184 -31.47 -23.52 -4.10
N SER A 185 -31.59 -23.76 -2.80
CA SER A 185 -31.90 -25.11 -2.29
C SER A 185 -32.44 -25.18 -0.86
N HIS A 186 -33.12 -24.12 -0.39
CA HIS A 186 -33.76 -24.19 0.95
C HIS A 186 -35.29 -23.94 0.93
N ARG A 187 -35.95 -24.19 -0.21
CA ARG A 187 -37.43 -24.02 -0.30
C ARG A 187 -38.18 -25.27 -0.74
N ARG A 188 -37.62 -26.51 -0.56
CA ARG A 188 -38.34 -27.78 -0.87
C ARG A 188 -38.34 -28.80 0.26
N ARG A 189 -38.28 -28.42 1.53
CA ARG A 189 -38.46 -29.36 2.66
C ARG A 189 -39.46 -28.89 3.73
N ARG A 190 -40.55 -28.18 3.36
CA ARG A 190 -41.62 -27.86 4.30
C ARG A 190 -43.02 -28.08 3.72
N ARG A 191 -43.20 -29.13 2.93
CA ARG A 191 -44.54 -29.52 2.42
C ARG A 191 -44.81 -31.02 2.41
N GLN A 192 -44.23 -31.80 3.30
CA GLN A 192 -44.51 -33.21 3.43
C GLN A 192 -44.61 -33.74 4.87
N LEU A 193 -45.10 -32.91 5.77
CA LEU A 193 -45.41 -33.34 7.15
C LEU A 193 -46.74 -32.73 7.65
N GLN A 194 -47.78 -32.74 6.80
CA GLN A 194 -49.14 -32.44 7.22
C GLN A 194 -50.14 -33.23 6.39
N GLU A 195 -49.94 -34.56 6.32
CA GLU A 195 -50.96 -35.54 5.96
C GLU A 195 -50.47 -36.91 6.44
N ARG A 196 -50.71 -37.18 7.75
CA ARG A 196 -51.06 -38.47 8.34
C ARG A 196 -51.39 -38.26 9.79
#